data_bd01ab81565126274b827bce943ebd65
#
_entry.id   bd01ab81565126274b827bce943ebd65
#
_cell.length_a   1.000
_cell.length_b   1.000
_cell.length_c   1.000
_cell.angle_alpha   90.00
_cell.angle_beta   90.00
_cell.angle_gamma   90.00
#
_symmetry.space_group_name_H-M   'P 1'
#
loop_
_entity.id
_entity.type
_entity.pdbx_description
1 polymer ?
#
loop_
_entity_poly.entity_id
_entity_poly.type
_entity_poly.pdbx_seq_one_letter_code
_entity_poly.pdbx_strand_id
1 'polypeptide(L)'
;MFVHGYRRMFVLFALCLMLAVMGGCIRQEQKQKPVMAGADDLHKIEQLNRAADDIYKLTTEGNVVGVLERMNEISALIPTIKYGGITSVEGMNALAQSVVQAKRSFNSVYATQQDTLIAAAKIKLVADALTHPNEPMWHQYYKVMKEDVRVLQLAVQQKNETQVGQAVVRYERHYSTIRPALFISRDPSDVEKLDSLMSFIKTQSTAKAIAYENLANASEHLQSALDLIFDKREEDTAYLPLGQNANPTWWTMLMAVIIIPVLAFAGWRMYAERSLVKVGRNEKEKL
;
A
#
# COMPACT_ATOMS: atom_id res chain seq x y z
N MET A 1 -34.03 -51.28 25.22
CA MET A 1 -34.52 -49.92 25.58
C MET A 1 -33.37 -48.91 25.78
N PHE A 2 -32.17 -49.17 25.29
CA PHE A 2 -30.98 -48.32 25.49
C PHE A 2 -30.48 -47.51 24.30
N VAL A 3 -31.08 -47.62 23.10
CA VAL A 3 -30.60 -47.02 21.84
C VAL A 3 -31.06 -45.55 21.67
N HIS A 4 -32.15 -45.15 22.35
CA HIS A 4 -32.72 -43.80 22.17
C HIS A 4 -31.99 -42.70 23.01
N GLY A 5 -31.31 -43.06 24.10
CA GLY A 5 -30.56 -42.14 24.93
C GLY A 5 -29.29 -41.63 24.24
N TYR A 6 -28.57 -42.49 23.56
CA TYR A 6 -27.32 -42.14 22.91
C TYR A 6 -27.50 -41.18 21.70
N ARG A 7 -28.61 -41.34 20.95
CA ARG A 7 -28.96 -40.42 19.83
C ARG A 7 -29.26 -38.99 20.32
N ARG A 8 -29.96 -38.85 21.45
CA ARG A 8 -30.25 -37.52 22.05
C ARG A 8 -28.99 -36.86 22.59
N MET A 9 -28.10 -37.65 23.21
CA MET A 9 -26.85 -37.14 23.75
C MET A 9 -25.87 -36.70 22.64
N PHE A 10 -25.83 -37.45 21.54
CA PHE A 10 -25.00 -37.12 20.35
C PHE A 10 -25.50 -35.85 19.64
N VAL A 11 -26.83 -35.66 19.53
CA VAL A 11 -27.41 -34.44 18.95
C VAL A 11 -27.14 -33.22 19.83
N LEU A 12 -27.24 -33.37 21.15
CA LEU A 12 -26.92 -32.27 22.09
C LEU A 12 -25.43 -31.91 22.07
N PHE A 13 -24.54 -32.91 21.97
CA PHE A 13 -23.11 -32.69 21.86
C PHE A 13 -22.73 -32.00 20.51
N ALA A 14 -23.35 -32.43 19.42
CA ALA A 14 -23.17 -31.79 18.10
C ALA A 14 -23.70 -30.33 18.10
N LEU A 15 -24.83 -30.09 18.78
CA LEU A 15 -25.40 -28.75 18.91
C LEU A 15 -24.50 -27.83 19.75
N CYS A 16 -23.96 -28.33 20.88
CA CYS A 16 -23.00 -27.59 21.71
C CYS A 16 -21.69 -27.32 20.96
N LEU A 17 -21.19 -28.27 20.15
CA LEU A 17 -20.01 -28.08 19.31
C LEU A 17 -20.23 -27.02 18.23
N MET A 18 -21.44 -27.00 17.64
CA MET A 18 -21.82 -25.99 16.65
C MET A 18 -21.92 -24.58 17.26
N LEU A 19 -22.45 -24.48 18.48
CA LEU A 19 -22.51 -23.21 19.25
C LEU A 19 -21.11 -22.73 19.68
N ALA A 20 -20.20 -23.64 20.03
CA ALA A 20 -18.83 -23.29 20.39
C ALA A 20 -18.00 -22.77 19.19
N VAL A 21 -18.26 -23.31 17.97
CA VAL A 21 -17.62 -22.84 16.73
C VAL A 21 -18.17 -21.48 16.30
N MET A 22 -19.44 -21.18 16.59
CA MET A 22 -20.02 -19.86 16.29
C MET A 22 -19.62 -18.79 17.34
N GLY A 23 -19.23 -19.18 18.56
CA GLY A 23 -18.72 -18.26 19.59
C GLY A 23 -17.22 -17.95 19.49
N GLY A 24 -16.47 -18.64 18.64
CA GLY A 24 -15.04 -18.45 18.43
C GLY A 24 -14.74 -17.28 17.51
N CYS A 25 -14.17 -16.21 18.09
CA CYS A 25 -13.53 -15.09 17.40
C CYS A 25 -14.46 -14.02 16.78
N ILE A 26 -15.35 -13.45 17.60
CA ILE A 26 -15.53 -12.01 17.49
C ILE A 26 -14.30 -11.38 18.20
N ARG A 27 -13.17 -11.41 17.49
CA ARG A 27 -12.08 -10.48 17.78
C ARG A 27 -12.65 -9.12 17.41
N GLN A 28 -13.22 -8.42 18.40
CA GLN A 28 -13.48 -7.00 18.28
C GLN A 28 -12.10 -6.36 17.98
N GLU A 29 -11.82 -6.16 16.70
CA GLU A 29 -10.92 -5.08 16.34
C GLU A 29 -11.55 -3.85 16.99
N GLN A 30 -11.00 -3.45 18.13
CA GLN A 30 -11.16 -2.09 18.59
C GLN A 30 -10.63 -1.23 17.43
N LYS A 31 -11.52 -0.82 16.53
CA LYS A 31 -11.30 0.33 15.69
C LYS A 31 -11.08 1.47 16.68
N GLN A 32 -9.81 1.68 17.05
CA GLN A 32 -9.42 2.90 17.71
C GLN A 32 -10.02 3.99 16.81
N LYS A 33 -10.98 4.74 17.39
CA LYS A 33 -11.49 5.93 16.71
C LYS A 33 -10.26 6.72 16.29
N PRO A 34 -10.10 7.04 14.99
CA PRO A 34 -8.97 7.84 14.59
C PRO A 34 -8.95 9.06 15.49
N VAL A 35 -7.86 9.25 16.22
CA VAL A 35 -7.66 10.44 17.03
C VAL A 35 -7.52 11.55 16.00
N MET A 36 -8.61 12.28 15.79
CA MET A 36 -8.57 13.44 14.88
C MET A 36 -7.54 14.42 15.42
N ALA A 37 -6.70 14.91 14.53
CA ALA A 37 -5.76 15.97 14.84
C ALA A 37 -6.50 17.13 15.50
N GLY A 38 -5.97 17.61 16.64
CA GLY A 38 -6.53 18.78 17.30
C GLY A 38 -6.27 20.04 16.47
N ALA A 39 -7.01 21.10 16.73
CA ALA A 39 -6.78 22.41 16.08
C ALA A 39 -5.33 22.91 16.27
N ASP A 40 -4.70 22.61 17.40
CA ASP A 40 -3.31 22.93 17.70
C ASP A 40 -2.33 22.17 16.76
N ASP A 41 -2.60 20.90 16.49
CA ASP A 41 -1.78 20.09 15.58
C ASP A 41 -1.90 20.59 14.12
N LEU A 42 -3.10 20.96 13.68
CA LEU A 42 -3.31 21.56 12.34
C LEU A 42 -2.59 22.91 12.21
N HIS A 43 -2.61 23.73 13.26
CA HIS A 43 -1.86 25.00 13.27
C HIS A 43 -0.35 24.77 13.17
N LYS A 44 0.19 23.76 13.88
CA LYS A 44 1.61 23.39 13.78
C LYS A 44 1.98 22.88 12.39
N ILE A 45 1.10 22.11 11.74
CA ILE A 45 1.32 21.64 10.37
C ILE A 45 1.36 22.83 9.41
N GLU A 46 0.51 23.81 9.59
CA GLU A 46 0.53 25.05 8.80
C GLU A 46 1.81 25.87 9.03
N GLN A 47 2.32 25.92 10.27
CA GLN A 47 3.62 26.53 10.57
C GLN A 47 4.75 25.76 9.86
N LEU A 48 4.70 24.42 9.89
CA LEU A 48 5.67 23.56 9.19
C LEU A 48 5.66 23.84 7.68
N ASN A 49 4.48 23.98 7.07
CA ASN A 49 4.36 24.28 5.66
C ASN A 49 4.95 25.67 5.30
N ARG A 50 4.66 26.70 6.09
CA ARG A 50 5.25 28.03 5.88
C ARG A 50 6.77 28.02 6.02
N ALA A 51 7.30 27.33 7.03
CA ALA A 51 8.74 27.19 7.20
C ALA A 51 9.40 26.43 6.02
N ALA A 52 8.69 25.43 5.44
CA ALA A 52 9.13 24.72 4.25
C ALA A 52 9.15 25.62 3.00
N ASP A 53 8.17 26.48 2.84
CA ASP A 53 8.15 27.51 1.78
C ASP A 53 9.30 28.48 1.90
N ASP A 54 9.56 28.96 3.12
CA ASP A 54 10.71 29.85 3.41
C ASP A 54 12.04 29.15 3.07
N ILE A 55 12.21 27.88 3.44
CA ILE A 55 13.41 27.09 3.08
C ILE A 55 13.61 27.06 1.56
N TYR A 56 12.56 26.78 0.81
CA TYR A 56 12.66 26.72 -0.66
C TYR A 56 13.06 28.10 -1.23
N LYS A 57 12.42 29.18 -0.79
CA LYS A 57 12.71 30.54 -1.20
C LYS A 57 14.15 30.96 -0.85
N LEU A 58 14.54 30.78 0.41
CA LEU A 58 15.90 31.12 0.87
C LEU A 58 16.97 30.31 0.15
N THR A 59 16.66 29.05 -0.23
CA THR A 59 17.59 28.23 -1.03
C THR A 59 17.76 28.81 -2.43
N THR A 60 16.69 29.29 -3.05
CA THR A 60 16.78 29.94 -4.39
C THR A 60 17.55 31.23 -4.35
N GLU A 61 17.52 31.96 -3.21
CA GLU A 61 18.25 33.18 -2.97
C GLU A 61 19.72 32.94 -2.53
N GLY A 62 20.09 31.67 -2.29
CA GLY A 62 21.44 31.32 -1.80
C GLY A 62 21.71 31.69 -0.34
N ASN A 63 20.67 31.97 0.43
CA ASN A 63 20.76 32.34 1.86
C ASN A 63 20.84 31.10 2.75
N VAL A 64 22.02 30.50 2.82
CA VAL A 64 22.24 29.25 3.59
C VAL A 64 21.97 29.42 5.09
N VAL A 65 22.31 30.57 5.66
CA VAL A 65 22.10 30.85 7.10
C VAL A 65 20.61 30.83 7.42
N GLY A 66 19.79 31.55 6.65
CA GLY A 66 18.34 31.56 6.83
C GLY A 66 17.71 30.16 6.62
N VAL A 67 18.24 29.39 5.66
CA VAL A 67 17.80 27.99 5.47
C VAL A 67 18.05 27.16 6.73
N LEU A 68 19.23 27.22 7.31
CA LEU A 68 19.57 26.45 8.51
C LEU A 68 18.74 26.85 9.74
N GLU A 69 18.38 28.12 9.87
CA GLU A 69 17.47 28.60 10.92
C GLU A 69 16.08 27.98 10.76
N ARG A 70 15.48 28.02 9.54
CA ARG A 70 14.17 27.39 9.25
C ARG A 70 14.21 25.88 9.40
N MET A 71 15.32 25.24 9.03
CA MET A 71 15.51 23.79 9.24
C MET A 71 15.55 23.42 10.72
N ASN A 72 16.10 24.26 11.59
CA ASN A 72 16.07 24.05 13.03
C ASN A 72 14.66 24.23 13.59
N GLU A 73 13.90 25.23 13.11
CA GLU A 73 12.49 25.43 13.46
C GLU A 73 11.64 24.19 13.10
N ILE A 74 11.72 23.70 11.86
CA ILE A 74 11.02 22.48 11.44
C ILE A 74 11.40 21.28 12.31
N SER A 75 12.69 21.12 12.60
CA SER A 75 13.18 19.99 13.42
C SER A 75 12.66 20.02 14.85
N ALA A 76 12.46 21.21 15.43
CA ALA A 76 11.87 21.37 16.75
C ALA A 76 10.35 21.15 16.74
N LEU A 77 9.69 21.51 15.63
CA LEU A 77 8.23 21.44 15.49
C LEU A 77 7.73 20.00 15.26
N ILE A 78 8.40 19.22 14.40
CA ILE A 78 8.01 17.86 14.03
C ILE A 78 7.64 16.97 15.22
N PRO A 79 8.44 16.83 16.29
CA PRO A 79 8.14 15.92 17.39
C PRO A 79 6.97 16.41 18.26
N THR A 80 6.51 17.65 18.11
CA THR A 80 5.40 18.22 18.90
C THR A 80 4.04 18.00 18.26
N ILE A 81 3.99 17.53 17.01
CA ILE A 81 2.76 17.30 16.23
C ILE A 81 2.25 15.88 16.49
N LYS A 82 0.95 15.75 16.72
CA LYS A 82 0.26 14.46 16.75
C LYS A 82 -0.24 14.13 15.34
N TYR A 83 0.38 13.14 14.71
CA TYR A 83 0.10 12.77 13.31
C TYR A 83 -1.07 11.79 13.15
N GLY A 84 -1.66 11.30 14.24
CA GLY A 84 -2.79 10.36 14.20
C GLY A 84 -3.97 10.93 13.43
N GLY A 85 -4.40 10.23 12.37
CA GLY A 85 -5.47 10.68 11.48
C GLY A 85 -5.05 11.69 10.40
N ILE A 86 -3.79 12.15 10.39
CA ILE A 86 -3.24 13.06 9.37
C ILE A 86 -2.44 12.28 8.32
N THR A 87 -1.51 11.44 8.78
CA THR A 87 -0.71 10.59 7.89
C THR A 87 -0.36 9.26 8.58
N SER A 88 0.17 8.31 7.80
CA SER A 88 0.65 7.02 8.28
C SER A 88 1.98 7.14 9.04
N VAL A 89 2.41 6.04 9.68
CA VAL A 89 3.74 5.95 10.31
C VAL A 89 4.84 6.10 9.26
N GLU A 90 4.63 5.54 8.07
CA GLU A 90 5.54 5.64 6.93
C GLU A 90 5.65 7.09 6.44
N GLY A 91 4.52 7.81 6.38
CA GLY A 91 4.50 9.23 6.03
C GLY A 91 5.24 10.10 7.05
N MET A 92 5.02 9.88 8.34
CA MET A 92 5.77 10.56 9.40
C MET A 92 7.28 10.27 9.30
N ASN A 93 7.66 9.03 9.03
CA ASN A 93 9.06 8.63 8.83
C ASN A 93 9.65 9.31 7.58
N ALA A 94 8.89 9.38 6.48
CA ALA A 94 9.31 10.05 5.25
C ALA A 94 9.55 11.57 5.47
N LEU A 95 8.69 12.24 6.24
CA LEU A 95 8.89 13.63 6.64
C LEU A 95 10.20 13.78 7.44
N ALA A 96 10.38 13.00 8.50
CA ALA A 96 11.55 13.08 9.37
C ALA A 96 12.86 12.82 8.59
N GLN A 97 12.86 11.79 7.74
CA GLN A 97 14.02 11.46 6.90
C GLN A 97 14.32 12.58 5.88
N SER A 98 13.29 13.20 5.29
CA SER A 98 13.47 14.30 4.34
C SER A 98 14.19 15.48 5.01
N VAL A 99 13.80 15.81 6.24
CA VAL A 99 14.44 16.88 7.02
C VAL A 99 15.89 16.53 7.38
N VAL A 100 16.15 15.30 7.83
CA VAL A 100 17.52 14.84 8.15
C VAL A 100 18.42 14.86 6.91
N GLN A 101 17.92 14.37 5.77
CA GLN A 101 18.67 14.38 4.51
C GLN A 101 18.96 15.80 4.02
N ALA A 102 17.98 16.71 4.10
CA ALA A 102 18.17 18.08 3.73
C ALA A 102 19.21 18.79 4.62
N LYS A 103 19.14 18.59 5.95
CA LYS A 103 20.19 19.12 6.85
C LYS A 103 21.58 18.64 6.46
N ARG A 104 21.73 17.38 6.08
CA ARG A 104 23.02 16.84 5.58
C ARG A 104 23.44 17.50 4.29
N SER A 105 22.52 17.72 3.35
CA SER A 105 22.80 18.39 2.07
C SER A 105 23.24 19.83 2.28
N PHE A 106 22.53 20.62 3.11
CA PHE A 106 22.88 22.01 3.39
C PHE A 106 24.18 22.20 4.20
N ASN A 107 24.58 21.19 4.98
CA ASN A 107 25.84 21.20 5.72
C ASN A 107 27.01 20.56 4.95
N SER A 108 26.78 20.02 3.76
CA SER A 108 27.79 19.34 2.96
C SER A 108 28.60 20.34 2.13
N VAL A 109 29.91 20.31 2.25
CA VAL A 109 30.84 21.12 1.42
C VAL A 109 30.84 20.68 -0.05
N TYR A 110 30.35 19.45 -0.33
CA TYR A 110 30.31 18.86 -1.66
C TYR A 110 28.94 19.00 -2.34
N ALA A 111 27.92 19.51 -1.62
CA ALA A 111 26.60 19.68 -2.20
C ALA A 111 26.61 20.78 -3.27
N THR A 112 26.08 20.45 -4.43
CA THR A 112 25.85 21.44 -5.49
C THR A 112 24.59 22.25 -5.17
N GLN A 113 24.43 23.40 -5.84
CA GLN A 113 23.20 24.19 -5.76
C GLN A 113 21.97 23.35 -6.18
N GLN A 114 22.14 22.45 -7.16
CA GLN A 114 21.09 21.54 -7.60
C GLN A 114 20.67 20.57 -6.45
N ASP A 115 21.62 20.03 -5.70
CA ASP A 115 21.33 19.11 -4.59
C ASP A 115 20.55 19.80 -3.48
N THR A 116 20.93 21.03 -3.13
CA THR A 116 20.23 21.82 -2.10
C THR A 116 18.84 22.24 -2.55
N LEU A 117 18.62 22.58 -3.83
CA LEU A 117 17.30 22.89 -4.39
C LEU A 117 16.39 21.65 -4.37
N ILE A 118 16.91 20.47 -4.74
CA ILE A 118 16.15 19.22 -4.66
C ILE A 118 15.78 18.89 -3.21
N ALA A 119 16.70 19.10 -2.26
CA ALA A 119 16.44 18.86 -0.84
C ALA A 119 15.36 19.82 -0.31
N ALA A 120 15.42 21.11 -0.67
CA ALA A 120 14.39 22.09 -0.33
C ALA A 120 13.02 21.76 -0.95
N ALA A 121 13.01 21.35 -2.23
CA ALA A 121 11.79 20.94 -2.92
C ALA A 121 11.14 19.73 -2.24
N LYS A 122 11.91 18.73 -1.81
CA LYS A 122 11.38 17.56 -1.07
C LYS A 122 10.66 17.99 0.21
N ILE A 123 11.27 18.86 1.02
CA ILE A 123 10.63 19.35 2.26
C ILE A 123 9.35 20.10 1.94
N LYS A 124 9.38 21.00 0.95
CA LYS A 124 8.20 21.75 0.52
C LYS A 124 7.06 20.83 0.10
N LEU A 125 7.33 19.84 -0.75
CA LEU A 125 6.32 18.90 -1.22
C LEU A 125 5.74 18.02 -0.10
N VAL A 126 6.56 17.61 0.87
CA VAL A 126 6.11 16.81 2.02
C VAL A 126 5.22 17.64 2.95
N ALA A 127 5.62 18.89 3.23
CA ALA A 127 4.85 19.78 4.09
C ALA A 127 3.52 20.18 3.44
N ASP A 128 3.55 20.48 2.13
CA ASP A 128 2.34 20.76 1.35
C ASP A 128 1.36 19.57 1.34
N ALA A 129 1.86 18.34 1.19
CA ALA A 129 1.02 17.14 1.21
C ALA A 129 0.29 16.92 2.55
N LEU A 130 0.84 17.43 3.67
CA LEU A 130 0.17 17.41 4.98
C LEU A 130 -0.95 18.44 5.08
N THR A 131 -0.82 19.59 4.40
CA THR A 131 -1.78 20.71 4.45
C THR A 131 -2.85 20.63 3.36
N HIS A 132 -2.52 20.04 2.20
CA HIS A 132 -3.38 19.97 1.03
C HIS A 132 -3.66 18.51 0.61
N PRO A 133 -4.41 17.72 1.42
CA PRO A 133 -4.59 16.28 1.16
C PRO A 133 -5.32 15.98 -0.16
N ASN A 134 -6.16 16.89 -0.66
CA ASN A 134 -6.96 16.70 -1.87
C ASN A 134 -6.20 17.13 -3.15
N GLU A 135 -5.45 18.21 -3.09
CA GLU A 135 -4.74 18.79 -4.23
C GLU A 135 -3.29 19.14 -3.87
N PRO A 136 -2.47 18.18 -3.48
CA PRO A 136 -1.08 18.45 -3.11
C PRO A 136 -0.23 18.82 -4.34
N MET A 137 0.77 19.67 -4.11
CA MET A 137 1.65 20.19 -5.16
C MET A 137 2.38 19.10 -5.95
N TRP A 138 2.60 17.93 -5.38
CA TRP A 138 3.27 16.83 -6.09
C TRP A 138 2.45 16.33 -7.29
N HIS A 139 1.14 16.60 -7.40
CA HIS A 139 0.32 16.29 -8.57
C HIS A 139 0.86 16.93 -9.86
N GLN A 140 1.58 18.04 -9.75
CA GLN A 140 2.18 18.74 -10.90
C GLN A 140 3.27 17.89 -11.60
N TYR A 141 3.83 16.89 -10.91
CA TYR A 141 4.85 16.00 -11.45
C TYR A 141 4.30 14.96 -12.43
N TYR A 142 2.99 14.74 -12.49
CA TYR A 142 2.39 13.72 -13.34
C TYR A 142 2.86 13.81 -14.80
N LYS A 143 2.77 15.01 -15.39
CA LYS A 143 3.10 15.20 -16.83
C LYS A 143 4.56 14.89 -17.10
N VAL A 144 5.48 15.36 -16.29
CA VAL A 144 6.92 15.13 -16.50
C VAL A 144 7.28 13.67 -16.25
N MET A 145 6.70 13.03 -15.27
CA MET A 145 6.96 11.62 -14.98
C MET A 145 6.36 10.69 -16.04
N LYS A 146 5.18 11.00 -16.56
CA LYS A 146 4.58 10.28 -17.70
C LYS A 146 5.46 10.38 -18.94
N GLU A 147 6.03 11.56 -19.21
CA GLU A 147 6.98 11.76 -20.30
C GLU A 147 8.28 10.98 -20.08
N ASP A 148 8.78 10.91 -18.85
CA ASP A 148 9.96 10.10 -18.53
C ASP A 148 9.75 8.62 -18.82
N VAL A 149 8.57 8.08 -18.43
CA VAL A 149 8.20 6.69 -18.74
C VAL A 149 8.10 6.47 -20.25
N ARG A 150 7.49 7.40 -20.98
CA ARG A 150 7.39 7.34 -22.46
C ARG A 150 8.78 7.30 -23.11
N VAL A 151 9.71 8.13 -22.64
CA VAL A 151 11.08 8.14 -23.17
C VAL A 151 11.82 6.85 -22.84
N LEU A 152 11.61 6.29 -21.65
CA LEU A 152 12.13 4.98 -21.27
C LEU A 152 11.61 3.89 -22.21
N GLN A 153 10.31 3.84 -22.46
CA GLN A 153 9.68 2.87 -23.37
C GLN A 153 10.25 2.96 -24.79
N LEU A 154 10.42 4.17 -25.32
CA LEU A 154 11.04 4.38 -26.63
C LEU A 154 12.50 3.90 -26.68
N ALA A 155 13.29 4.20 -25.65
CA ALA A 155 14.68 3.77 -25.57
C ALA A 155 14.80 2.23 -25.50
N VAL A 156 13.88 1.59 -24.77
CA VAL A 156 13.78 0.12 -24.68
C VAL A 156 13.40 -0.51 -26.02
N GLN A 157 12.41 0.05 -26.73
CA GLN A 157 12.01 -0.41 -28.07
C GLN A 157 13.16 -0.29 -29.08
N GLN A 158 13.94 0.79 -29.02
CA GLN A 158 15.10 1.02 -29.86
C GLN A 158 16.33 0.20 -29.45
N LYS A 159 16.26 -0.53 -28.33
CA LYS A 159 17.36 -1.28 -27.71
C LYS A 159 18.63 -0.42 -27.52
N ASN A 160 18.43 0.87 -27.19
CA ASN A 160 19.51 1.81 -26.98
C ASN A 160 19.89 1.88 -25.50
N GLU A 161 20.94 1.15 -25.10
CA GLU A 161 21.41 1.04 -23.74
C GLU A 161 21.69 2.41 -23.09
N THR A 162 22.37 3.30 -23.80
CA THR A 162 22.71 4.64 -23.27
C THR A 162 21.46 5.46 -22.98
N GLN A 163 20.49 5.45 -23.88
CA GLN A 163 19.23 6.19 -23.70
C GLN A 163 18.38 5.56 -22.60
N VAL A 164 18.36 4.23 -22.46
CA VAL A 164 17.70 3.55 -21.34
C VAL A 164 18.28 4.02 -20.02
N GLY A 165 19.62 4.01 -19.85
CA GLY A 165 20.28 4.48 -18.64
C GLY A 165 19.95 5.95 -18.32
N GLN A 166 19.97 6.84 -19.32
CA GLN A 166 19.62 8.25 -19.14
C GLN A 166 18.15 8.45 -18.73
N ALA A 167 17.23 7.70 -19.34
CA ALA A 167 15.80 7.77 -19.04
C ALA A 167 15.53 7.29 -17.59
N VAL A 168 16.16 6.20 -17.16
CA VAL A 168 16.06 5.68 -15.78
C VAL A 168 16.54 6.71 -14.77
N VAL A 169 17.72 7.31 -14.99
CA VAL A 169 18.26 8.34 -14.08
C VAL A 169 17.35 9.57 -14.00
N ARG A 170 16.77 9.98 -15.13
CA ARG A 170 15.85 11.12 -15.17
C ARG A 170 14.56 10.84 -14.42
N TYR A 171 13.92 9.68 -14.64
CA TYR A 171 12.75 9.28 -13.89
C TYR A 171 13.04 9.17 -12.37
N GLU A 172 14.14 8.49 -12.00
CA GLU A 172 14.56 8.33 -10.60
C GLU A 172 14.70 9.69 -9.89
N ARG A 173 15.23 10.70 -10.57
CA ARG A 173 15.36 12.06 -10.02
C ARG A 173 14.00 12.67 -9.68
N HIS A 174 13.05 12.65 -10.61
CA HIS A 174 11.71 13.19 -10.39
C HIS A 174 10.97 12.38 -9.32
N TYR A 175 11.01 11.05 -9.42
CA TYR A 175 10.39 10.15 -8.45
C TYR A 175 10.94 10.35 -7.04
N SER A 176 12.27 10.37 -6.89
CA SER A 176 12.89 10.58 -5.57
C SER A 176 12.54 11.93 -4.94
N THR A 177 12.17 12.92 -5.75
CA THR A 177 11.76 14.24 -5.28
C THR A 177 10.36 14.20 -4.67
N ILE A 178 9.41 13.51 -5.30
CA ILE A 178 8.02 13.44 -4.81
C ILE A 178 7.76 12.28 -3.85
N ARG A 179 8.59 11.23 -3.88
CA ARG A 179 8.38 9.98 -3.11
C ARG A 179 8.04 10.21 -1.63
N PRO A 180 8.72 11.11 -0.89
CA PRO A 180 8.34 11.38 0.50
C PRO A 180 6.94 11.95 0.65
N ALA A 181 6.50 12.82 -0.27
CA ALA A 181 5.16 13.40 -0.29
C ALA A 181 4.09 12.34 -0.66
N LEU A 182 4.44 11.36 -1.49
CA LEU A 182 3.55 10.23 -1.78
C LEU A 182 3.26 9.42 -0.52
N PHE A 183 4.24 9.15 0.34
CA PHE A 183 4.01 8.46 1.63
C PHE A 183 3.10 9.24 2.59
N ILE A 184 3.01 10.57 2.44
CA ILE A 184 2.04 11.38 3.19
C ILE A 184 0.63 11.17 2.69
N SER A 185 0.43 11.11 1.36
CA SER A 185 -0.87 11.25 0.69
C SER A 185 -1.47 9.94 0.18
N ARG A 186 -0.68 8.88 0.06
CA ARG A 186 -1.07 7.61 -0.58
C ARG A 186 -0.89 6.43 0.35
N ASP A 187 -1.54 5.30 0.02
CA ASP A 187 -1.29 4.06 0.71
C ASP A 187 0.19 3.66 0.56
N PRO A 188 0.91 3.36 1.64
CA PRO A 188 2.31 2.95 1.60
C PRO A 188 2.57 1.79 0.62
N SER A 189 1.64 0.86 0.48
CA SER A 189 1.78 -0.29 -0.42
C SER A 189 1.86 0.10 -1.89
N ASP A 190 1.15 1.17 -2.30
CA ASP A 190 1.21 1.66 -3.68
C ASP A 190 2.55 2.35 -3.97
N VAL A 191 3.10 3.07 -2.99
CA VAL A 191 4.43 3.69 -3.10
C VAL A 191 5.53 2.63 -3.13
N GLU A 192 5.46 1.59 -2.27
CA GLU A 192 6.39 0.47 -2.25
C GLU A 192 6.37 -0.35 -3.55
N LYS A 193 5.20 -0.44 -4.20
CA LYS A 193 5.08 -1.05 -5.52
C LYS A 193 5.87 -0.27 -6.57
N LEU A 194 5.78 1.07 -6.58
CA LEU A 194 6.62 1.90 -7.45
C LEU A 194 8.11 1.76 -7.12
N ASP A 195 8.48 1.72 -5.85
CA ASP A 195 9.87 1.49 -5.40
C ASP A 195 10.41 0.17 -5.97
N SER A 196 9.60 -0.89 -5.89
CA SER A 196 9.96 -2.22 -6.37
C SER A 196 10.14 -2.25 -7.89
N LEU A 197 9.23 -1.61 -8.64
CA LEU A 197 9.33 -1.48 -10.10
C LEU A 197 10.57 -0.68 -10.50
N MET A 198 10.85 0.44 -9.83
CA MET A 198 12.04 1.24 -10.10
C MET A 198 13.34 0.49 -9.80
N SER A 199 13.39 -0.22 -8.68
CA SER A 199 14.54 -1.05 -8.31
C SER A 199 14.80 -2.14 -9.36
N PHE A 200 13.74 -2.81 -9.84
CA PHE A 200 13.84 -3.81 -10.90
C PHE A 200 14.36 -3.19 -12.21
N ILE A 201 13.75 -2.09 -12.68
CA ILE A 201 14.14 -1.39 -13.93
C ILE A 201 15.59 -0.94 -13.83
N LYS A 202 16.01 -0.35 -12.72
CA LYS A 202 17.39 0.09 -12.48
C LYS A 202 18.37 -1.09 -12.54
N THR A 203 18.04 -2.20 -11.90
CA THR A 203 18.89 -3.41 -11.90
C THR A 203 19.01 -3.99 -13.30
N GLN A 204 17.91 -4.07 -14.05
CA GLN A 204 17.90 -4.58 -15.43
C GLN A 204 18.63 -3.65 -16.40
N SER A 205 18.52 -2.33 -16.22
CA SER A 205 19.18 -1.34 -17.09
C SER A 205 20.72 -1.29 -16.93
N THR A 206 21.23 -1.79 -15.79
CA THR A 206 22.68 -1.84 -15.51
C THR A 206 23.27 -3.25 -15.64
N ALA A 207 22.49 -4.24 -16.08
CA ALA A 207 22.94 -5.61 -16.27
C ALA A 207 23.90 -5.71 -17.48
N LYS A 208 24.88 -6.63 -17.42
CA LYS A 208 25.82 -6.87 -18.54
C LYS A 208 25.14 -7.25 -19.84
N ALA A 209 23.98 -7.89 -19.77
CA ALA A 209 23.09 -8.17 -20.90
C ALA A 209 21.70 -7.69 -20.54
N ILE A 210 21.24 -6.64 -21.20
CA ILE A 210 19.93 -6.03 -20.95
C ILE A 210 18.83 -6.93 -21.52
N ALA A 211 17.91 -7.37 -20.64
CA ALA A 211 16.71 -8.09 -21.04
C ALA A 211 15.61 -7.08 -21.45
N TYR A 212 15.63 -6.61 -22.70
CA TYR A 212 14.73 -5.56 -23.19
C TYR A 212 13.25 -5.91 -23.08
N GLU A 213 12.88 -7.17 -23.22
CA GLU A 213 11.50 -7.64 -23.04
C GLU A 213 11.04 -7.43 -21.59
N ASN A 214 11.89 -7.78 -20.61
CA ASN A 214 11.59 -7.56 -19.21
C ASN A 214 11.47 -6.07 -18.87
N LEU A 215 12.32 -5.23 -19.46
CA LEU A 215 12.25 -3.77 -19.31
C LEU A 215 10.98 -3.19 -19.95
N ALA A 216 10.57 -3.69 -21.12
CA ALA A 216 9.33 -3.26 -21.77
C ALA A 216 8.14 -3.54 -20.85
N ASN A 217 7.98 -4.79 -20.39
CA ASN A 217 6.91 -5.18 -19.47
C ASN A 217 6.94 -4.37 -18.16
N ALA A 218 8.14 -4.17 -17.58
CA ALA A 218 8.27 -3.38 -16.35
C ALA A 218 7.92 -1.91 -16.54
N SER A 219 8.23 -1.33 -17.71
CA SER A 219 7.89 0.07 -18.03
C SER A 219 6.38 0.29 -18.23
N GLU A 220 5.65 -0.71 -18.75
CA GLU A 220 4.19 -0.69 -18.84
C GLU A 220 3.55 -0.77 -17.45
N HIS A 221 4.05 -1.67 -16.60
CA HIS A 221 3.61 -1.73 -15.21
C HIS A 221 3.94 -0.45 -14.42
N LEU A 222 5.08 0.18 -14.70
CA LEU A 222 5.45 1.46 -14.10
C LEU A 222 4.47 2.57 -14.51
N GLN A 223 4.07 2.62 -15.78
CA GLN A 223 3.07 3.57 -16.25
C GLN A 223 1.73 3.35 -15.55
N SER A 224 1.24 2.11 -15.49
CA SER A 224 -0.02 1.77 -14.83
C SER A 224 -0.01 2.11 -13.34
N ALA A 225 1.11 1.86 -12.65
CA ALA A 225 1.28 2.21 -11.25
C ALA A 225 1.35 3.73 -11.02
N LEU A 226 1.98 4.47 -11.95
CA LEU A 226 2.00 5.92 -11.95
C LEU A 226 0.60 6.50 -12.12
N ASP A 227 -0.15 6.03 -13.11
CA ASP A 227 -1.52 6.48 -13.38
C ASP A 227 -2.44 6.20 -12.15
N LEU A 228 -2.25 5.07 -11.48
CA LEU A 228 -2.96 4.75 -10.23
C LEU A 228 -2.66 5.74 -9.10
N ILE A 229 -1.37 6.05 -8.85
CA ILE A 229 -0.95 6.96 -7.77
C ILE A 229 -1.47 8.39 -8.01
N PHE A 230 -1.54 8.81 -9.28
CA PHE A 230 -2.05 10.14 -9.65
C PHE A 230 -3.56 10.19 -9.90
N ASP A 231 -4.31 9.13 -9.60
CA ASP A 231 -5.75 9.01 -9.83
C ASP A 231 -6.15 9.29 -11.30
N LYS A 232 -5.27 8.91 -12.24
CA LYS A 232 -5.43 9.09 -13.69
C LYS A 232 -5.71 7.78 -14.40
N ARG A 233 -6.55 6.91 -13.82
CA ARG A 233 -7.01 5.73 -14.55
C ARG A 233 -7.76 6.20 -15.81
N GLU A 234 -7.30 5.77 -16.97
CA GLU A 234 -8.10 5.86 -18.18
C GLU A 234 -9.37 5.03 -17.94
N GLU A 235 -10.54 5.64 -18.17
CA GLU A 235 -11.85 4.99 -18.02
C GLU A 235 -12.09 3.84 -19.02
N ASP A 236 -11.05 3.38 -19.70
CA ASP A 236 -11.09 2.42 -20.81
C ASP A 236 -10.61 1.02 -20.47
N THR A 237 -10.99 0.48 -19.34
CA THR A 237 -11.12 -0.98 -19.22
C THR A 237 -12.29 -1.29 -18.29
N ALA A 238 -13.34 -1.88 -18.86
CA ALA A 238 -14.46 -2.48 -18.14
C ALA A 238 -14.03 -3.70 -17.30
N TYR A 239 -12.98 -3.55 -16.51
CA TYR A 239 -12.73 -4.35 -15.34
C TYR A 239 -13.42 -3.65 -14.18
N LEU A 240 -14.67 -4.05 -13.93
CA LEU A 240 -15.29 -3.85 -12.63
C LEU A 240 -14.27 -4.32 -11.58
N PRO A 241 -13.73 -3.45 -10.71
CA PRO A 241 -13.03 -3.92 -9.53
C PRO A 241 -14.07 -4.73 -8.76
N LEU A 242 -13.88 -6.05 -8.67
CA LEU A 242 -14.56 -6.85 -7.68
C LEU A 242 -14.24 -6.17 -6.34
N GLY A 243 -15.26 -5.48 -5.80
CA GLY A 243 -15.09 -4.57 -4.69
C GLY A 243 -14.26 -5.20 -3.58
N GLN A 244 -13.20 -4.57 -3.20
CA GLN A 244 -12.32 -4.94 -2.08
C GLN A 244 -13.04 -5.02 -0.72
N ASN A 245 -14.36 -4.85 -0.69
CA ASN A 245 -15.24 -5.03 0.48
C ASN A 245 -16.06 -6.32 0.46
N ALA A 246 -15.83 -7.24 -0.46
CA ALA A 246 -16.33 -8.59 -0.31
C ALA A 246 -15.48 -9.30 0.74
N ASN A 247 -15.90 -9.20 2.01
CA ASN A 247 -15.33 -10.03 3.08
C ASN A 247 -15.31 -11.48 2.58
N PRO A 248 -14.14 -12.08 2.30
CA PRO A 248 -14.06 -13.43 1.76
C PRO A 248 -14.68 -14.44 2.72
N THR A 249 -14.81 -14.10 4.00
CA THR A 249 -15.48 -14.85 5.05
C THR A 249 -16.97 -15.08 4.79
N TRP A 250 -17.69 -14.17 4.12
CA TRP A 250 -19.10 -14.34 3.77
C TRP A 250 -19.30 -15.44 2.72
N TRP A 251 -18.49 -15.47 1.69
CA TRP A 251 -18.54 -16.49 0.64
C TRP A 251 -18.14 -17.87 1.15
N THR A 252 -17.15 -17.95 2.02
CA THR A 252 -16.75 -19.23 2.66
C THR A 252 -17.81 -19.74 3.62
N MET A 253 -18.49 -18.87 4.38
CA MET A 253 -19.64 -19.26 5.19
C MET A 253 -20.80 -19.79 4.35
N LEU A 254 -21.15 -19.11 3.25
CA LEU A 254 -22.24 -19.52 2.37
C LEU A 254 -21.95 -20.87 1.72
N MET A 255 -20.71 -21.12 1.28
CA MET A 255 -20.28 -22.41 0.78
C MET A 255 -20.30 -23.50 1.86
N ALA A 256 -19.88 -23.20 3.09
CA ALA A 256 -19.91 -24.15 4.19
C ALA A 256 -21.34 -24.60 4.54
N VAL A 257 -22.32 -23.69 4.52
CA VAL A 257 -23.74 -23.98 4.77
C VAL A 257 -24.33 -24.94 3.73
N ILE A 258 -23.82 -24.92 2.49
CA ILE A 258 -24.27 -25.83 1.43
C ILE A 258 -23.54 -27.17 1.52
N ILE A 259 -22.23 -27.18 1.70
CA ILE A 259 -21.40 -28.39 1.64
C ILE A 259 -21.65 -29.31 2.86
N ILE A 260 -21.75 -28.74 4.06
CA ILE A 260 -21.92 -29.54 5.28
C ILE A 260 -23.20 -30.36 5.28
N PRO A 261 -24.41 -29.85 4.93
CA PRO A 261 -25.64 -30.64 4.85
C PRO A 261 -25.57 -31.74 3.79
N VAL A 262 -24.96 -31.45 2.63
CA VAL A 262 -24.80 -32.43 1.55
C VAL A 262 -23.91 -33.60 1.99
N LEU A 263 -22.78 -33.32 2.65
CA LEU A 263 -21.91 -34.39 3.17
C LEU A 263 -22.57 -35.14 4.33
N ALA A 264 -23.31 -34.49 5.18
CA ALA A 264 -24.06 -35.11 6.27
C ALA A 264 -25.17 -36.05 5.72
N PHE A 265 -25.89 -35.61 4.68
CA PHE A 265 -26.89 -36.40 4.01
C PHE A 265 -26.27 -37.64 3.32
N ALA A 266 -25.17 -37.44 2.60
CA ALA A 266 -24.47 -38.55 1.94
C ALA A 266 -23.94 -39.57 2.97
N GLY A 267 -23.36 -39.12 4.06
CA GLY A 267 -22.89 -39.99 5.14
C GLY A 267 -24.03 -40.74 5.83
N TRP A 268 -25.17 -40.09 6.05
CA TRP A 268 -26.36 -40.73 6.61
C TRP A 268 -26.94 -41.77 5.67
N ARG A 269 -27.05 -41.50 4.39
CA ARG A 269 -27.49 -42.42 3.37
C ARG A 269 -26.62 -43.66 3.29
N MET A 270 -25.31 -43.52 3.26
CA MET A 270 -24.36 -44.64 3.28
C MET A 270 -24.47 -45.49 4.54
N TYR A 271 -24.72 -44.87 5.70
CA TYR A 271 -24.91 -45.56 6.96
C TYR A 271 -26.23 -46.33 6.97
N ALA A 272 -27.34 -45.77 6.46
CA ALA A 272 -28.64 -46.41 6.35
C ALA A 272 -28.60 -47.63 5.42
N GLU A 273 -27.93 -47.57 4.27
CA GLU A 273 -27.79 -48.69 3.34
C GLU A 273 -26.98 -49.85 3.96
N ARG A 274 -25.94 -49.57 4.75
CA ARG A 274 -25.17 -50.61 5.46
C ARG A 274 -25.99 -51.32 6.53
N SER A 275 -26.97 -50.67 7.15
CA SER A 275 -27.83 -51.28 8.16
C SER A 275 -28.85 -52.26 7.54
N LEU A 276 -29.32 -52.00 6.32
CA LEU A 276 -30.25 -52.87 5.58
C LEU A 276 -29.55 -54.14 5.10
N VAL A 277 -28.28 -54.08 4.72
CA VAL A 277 -27.52 -55.27 4.30
C VAL A 277 -27.25 -56.23 5.45
N LYS A 278 -27.09 -55.75 6.71
CA LYS A 278 -26.91 -56.62 7.88
C LYS A 278 -28.19 -57.35 8.28
N VAL A 279 -29.40 -56.82 8.07
CA VAL A 279 -30.67 -57.49 8.37
C VAL A 279 -30.95 -58.61 7.41
N GLY A 280 -30.64 -58.44 6.11
CA GLY A 280 -30.88 -59.48 5.09
C GLY A 280 -29.94 -60.71 5.19
N ARG A 281 -28.79 -60.58 5.89
CA ARG A 281 -27.84 -61.70 6.05
C ARG A 281 -28.27 -62.67 7.18
N ASN A 282 -28.97 -62.16 8.19
CA ASN A 282 -29.42 -62.98 9.34
C ASN A 282 -30.69 -63.85 9.03
N GLU A 283 -31.43 -63.53 7.95
CA GLU A 283 -32.60 -64.35 7.57
C GLU A 283 -32.23 -65.56 6.69
N LYS A 284 -31.05 -65.53 6.01
CA LYS A 284 -30.61 -66.68 5.16
C LYS A 284 -29.87 -67.77 5.94
N GLU A 285 -29.58 -67.58 7.22
CA GLU A 285 -28.87 -68.56 8.07
C GLU A 285 -29.83 -69.37 8.96
N LYS A 286 -31.19 -69.22 8.80
CA LYS A 286 -32.22 -69.93 9.56
C LYS A 286 -33.16 -70.70 8.71
N LEU A 287 -32.78 -71.16 7.48
CA LEU A 287 -33.48 -72.14 6.64
C LEU A 287 -32.55 -73.33 6.38
#